data_1f7edfab319de3260bb59cd7ec2f2033
#
_entry.id   1f7edfab319de3260bb59cd7ec2f2033
#
_cell.length_a   1.000
_cell.length_b   1.000
_cell.length_c   1.000
_cell.angle_alpha   90.00
_cell.angle_beta   90.00
_cell.angle_gamma   90.00
#
_symmetry.space_group_name_H-M   'P 1'
#
loop_
_entity.id
_entity.type
_entity.pdbx_description
1 polymer ?
#
loop_
_entity_poly.entity_id
_entity_poly.type
_entity_poly.pdbx_seq_one_letter_code
_entity_poly.pdbx_strand_id
1 'polypeptide(L)'
;MKVLVVADSETCTAFGLAGFSARPATSEAEVGALLTGLTRQEAGLVLITEALAEKNREAVERLLIEPRGPLVLEIPDSGGPRPGKPKTTERLLAILRR
;
A
#
# COMPACT_ATOMS: atom_id res chain seq x y z
N MET A 1 -8.17 13.56 1.57
CA MET A 1 -8.18 12.09 1.48
C MET A 1 -7.05 11.54 2.33
N LYS A 2 -7.34 10.56 3.15
CA LYS A 2 -6.32 9.92 3.96
C LYS A 2 -5.59 8.85 3.15
N VAL A 3 -4.27 8.82 3.27
CA VAL A 3 -3.42 7.84 2.59
C VAL A 3 -2.75 6.98 3.65
N LEU A 4 -2.91 5.67 3.53
CA LEU A 4 -2.26 4.71 4.39
C LEU A 4 -1.19 3.95 3.61
N VAL A 5 0.03 3.93 4.12
CA VAL A 5 1.13 3.19 3.52
C VAL A 5 1.40 1.95 4.36
N VAL A 6 1.31 0.77 3.75
CA VAL A 6 1.60 -0.52 4.38
C VAL A 6 2.83 -1.09 3.70
N ALA A 7 3.95 -1.10 4.40
CA ALA A 7 5.24 -1.38 3.79
C ALA A 7 6.25 -1.89 4.81
N ASP A 8 7.44 -2.24 4.33
CA ASP A 8 8.57 -2.51 5.18
C ASP A 8 9.01 -1.23 5.91
N SER A 9 9.77 -1.38 6.96
CA SER A 9 10.15 -0.27 7.84
C SER A 9 10.91 0.85 7.10
N GLU A 10 11.79 0.49 6.17
CA GLU A 10 12.57 1.45 5.39
C GLU A 10 11.68 2.29 4.47
N THR A 11 10.76 1.65 3.76
CA THR A 11 9.80 2.33 2.89
C THR A 11 8.87 3.22 3.72
N CYS A 12 8.40 2.74 4.86
CA CYS A 12 7.56 3.54 5.76
C CYS A 12 8.27 4.78 6.26
N THR A 13 9.56 4.69 6.57
CA THR A 13 10.35 5.84 6.99
C THR A 13 10.38 6.90 5.88
N ALA A 14 10.62 6.48 4.64
CA ALA A 14 10.65 7.41 3.51
C ALA A 14 9.31 8.12 3.31
N PHE A 15 8.20 7.39 3.35
CA PHE A 15 6.87 8.00 3.22
C PHE A 15 6.50 8.87 4.42
N GLY A 16 6.90 8.46 5.62
CA GLY A 16 6.69 9.25 6.82
C GLY A 16 7.35 10.61 6.75
N LEU A 17 8.56 10.68 6.20
CA LEU A 17 9.27 11.93 5.97
C LEU A 17 8.52 12.85 4.99
N ALA A 18 7.76 12.27 4.09
CA ALA A 18 6.94 13.03 3.14
C ALA A 18 5.57 13.41 3.71
N GLY A 19 5.28 13.07 4.96
CA GLY A 19 4.04 13.43 5.63
C GLY A 19 2.89 12.43 5.52
N PHE A 20 3.14 11.23 5.02
CA PHE A 20 2.10 10.20 4.93
C PHE A 20 2.02 9.36 6.21
N SER A 21 0.81 8.86 6.50
CA SER A 21 0.63 7.87 7.55
C SER A 21 1.16 6.53 7.05
N ALA A 22 2.16 5.99 7.72
CA ALA A 22 2.79 4.75 7.32
C ALA A 22 2.74 3.73 8.46
N ARG A 23 2.42 2.49 8.12
CA ARG A 23 2.34 1.37 9.07
C ARG A 23 3.30 0.27 8.64
N PRO A 24 4.44 0.12 9.32
CA PRO A 24 5.33 -0.99 9.02
C PRO A 24 4.65 -2.31 9.34
N ALA A 25 4.80 -3.27 8.46
CA ALA A 25 4.27 -4.61 8.63
C ALA A 25 5.31 -5.62 8.14
N THR A 26 5.52 -6.67 8.89
CA THR A 26 6.52 -7.69 8.58
C THR A 26 5.92 -9.08 8.41
N SER A 27 4.64 -9.26 8.74
CA SER A 27 3.99 -10.56 8.66
C SER A 27 2.65 -10.47 7.94
N GLU A 28 2.20 -11.61 7.41
CA GLU A 28 0.87 -11.71 6.79
C GLU A 28 -0.24 -11.37 7.76
N ALA A 29 -0.11 -11.79 9.02
CA ALA A 29 -1.11 -11.53 10.03
C ALA A 29 -1.27 -10.02 10.31
N GLU A 30 -0.16 -9.29 10.36
CA GLU A 30 -0.19 -7.84 10.55
C GLU A 30 -0.86 -7.14 9.37
N VAL A 31 -0.52 -7.52 8.16
CA VAL A 31 -1.12 -6.93 6.95
C VAL A 31 -2.61 -7.26 6.89
N GLY A 32 -2.97 -8.52 7.13
CA GLY A 32 -4.37 -8.94 7.14
C GLY A 32 -5.19 -8.14 8.13
N ALA A 33 -4.67 -7.92 9.33
CA ALA A 33 -5.34 -7.12 10.36
C ALA A 33 -5.53 -5.66 9.93
N LEU A 34 -4.52 -5.08 9.28
CA LEU A 34 -4.61 -3.70 8.80
C LEU A 34 -5.64 -3.53 7.69
N LEU A 35 -5.76 -4.50 6.79
CA LEU A 35 -6.63 -4.40 5.63
C LEU A 35 -8.08 -4.81 5.92
N THR A 36 -8.30 -5.67 6.90
CA THR A 36 -9.64 -6.19 7.19
C THR A 36 -10.56 -5.08 7.68
N GLY A 37 -11.70 -4.92 7.00
CA GLY A 37 -12.71 -3.94 7.39
C GLY A 37 -12.34 -2.48 7.14
N LEU A 38 -11.26 -2.23 6.43
CA LEU A 38 -10.82 -0.87 6.14
C LEU A 38 -11.82 -0.14 5.23
N THR A 39 -12.21 1.06 5.61
CA THR A 39 -13.18 1.87 4.85
C THR A 39 -12.53 3.12 4.30
N ARG A 40 -13.21 3.77 3.34
CA ARG A 40 -12.74 5.05 2.76
C ARG A 40 -12.64 6.17 3.78
N GLN A 41 -13.41 6.09 4.86
CA GLN A 41 -13.33 7.09 5.93
C GLN A 41 -12.02 6.96 6.70
N GLU A 42 -11.52 5.75 6.83
CA GLU A 42 -10.26 5.48 7.51
C GLU A 42 -9.05 5.72 6.59
N ALA A 43 -9.19 5.33 5.34
CA ALA A 43 -8.16 5.58 4.32
C ALA A 43 -8.81 5.61 2.94
N GLY A 44 -8.64 6.69 2.22
CA GLY A 44 -9.14 6.79 0.84
C GLY A 44 -8.22 6.09 -0.16
N LEU A 45 -6.95 5.97 0.17
CA LEU A 45 -5.95 5.31 -0.66
C LEU A 45 -5.03 4.48 0.22
N VAL A 46 -4.78 3.25 -0.19
CA VAL A 46 -3.81 2.36 0.45
C VAL A 46 -2.67 2.09 -0.52
N LEU A 47 -1.46 2.41 -0.11
CA LEU A 47 -0.24 2.06 -0.84
C LEU A 47 0.37 0.86 -0.12
N ILE A 48 0.48 -0.26 -0.81
CA ILE A 48 1.05 -1.48 -0.24
C ILE A 48 2.19 -1.97 -1.13
N THR A 49 3.28 -2.42 -0.53
CA THR A 49 4.40 -2.94 -1.32
C THR A 49 3.98 -4.20 -2.07
N GLU A 50 4.58 -4.42 -3.23
CA GLU A 50 4.32 -5.61 -4.04
C GLU A 50 4.60 -6.90 -3.26
N ALA A 51 5.67 -6.90 -2.46
CA ALA A 51 6.04 -8.06 -1.66
C ALA A 51 4.96 -8.42 -0.64
N LEU A 52 4.43 -7.42 0.08
CA LEU A 52 3.38 -7.65 1.06
C LEU A 52 2.05 -7.99 0.40
N ALA A 53 1.76 -7.37 -0.75
CA ALA A 53 0.55 -7.67 -1.50
C ALA A 53 0.52 -9.12 -2.00
N GLU A 54 1.65 -9.63 -2.47
CA GLU A 54 1.74 -11.03 -2.91
C GLU A 54 1.48 -12.02 -1.77
N LYS A 55 2.04 -11.74 -0.60
CA LYS A 55 1.84 -12.59 0.58
C LYS A 55 0.41 -12.53 1.12
N ASN A 56 -0.31 -11.47 0.79
CA ASN A 56 -1.67 -11.24 1.26
C ASN A 56 -2.64 -11.04 0.11
N ARG A 57 -2.44 -11.72 -1.00
CA ARG A 57 -3.22 -11.52 -2.22
C ARG A 57 -4.72 -11.62 -2.00
N GLU A 58 -5.16 -12.57 -1.21
CA GLU A 58 -6.58 -12.75 -0.91
C GLU A 58 -7.16 -11.53 -0.19
N ALA A 59 -6.47 -11.03 0.82
CA ALA A 59 -6.93 -9.85 1.57
C ALA A 59 -6.94 -8.60 0.69
N VAL A 60 -5.94 -8.43 -0.16
CA VAL A 60 -5.86 -7.32 -1.12
C VAL A 60 -7.02 -7.38 -2.11
N GLU A 61 -7.29 -8.55 -2.67
CA GLU A 61 -8.38 -8.73 -3.62
C GLU A 61 -9.75 -8.46 -3.00
N ARG A 62 -9.96 -8.88 -1.76
CA ARG A 62 -11.20 -8.57 -1.04
C ARG A 62 -11.38 -7.06 -0.90
N LEU A 63 -10.31 -6.36 -0.59
CA LEU A 63 -10.37 -4.91 -0.42
C LEU A 63 -10.62 -4.21 -1.75
N LEU A 64 -10.03 -4.71 -2.84
CA LEU A 64 -10.22 -4.15 -4.17
C LEU A 64 -11.67 -4.18 -4.65
N ILE A 65 -12.42 -5.20 -4.25
CA ILE A 65 -13.83 -5.35 -4.65
C ILE A 65 -14.82 -4.80 -3.62
N GLU A 66 -14.35 -4.30 -2.50
CA GLU A 66 -15.20 -3.74 -1.45
C GLU A 66 -15.76 -2.39 -1.89
N PRO A 67 -17.10 -2.23 -2.05
CA PRO A 67 -17.68 -0.97 -2.53
C PRO A 67 -17.39 0.23 -1.64
N ARG A 68 -17.22 0.01 -0.34
CA ARG A 68 -16.92 1.07 0.62
C ARG A 68 -15.45 1.12 1.00
N GLY A 69 -14.64 0.34 0.32
CA GLY A 69 -13.22 0.26 0.60
C GLY A 69 -12.42 1.37 -0.09
N PRO A 70 -11.16 1.54 0.31
CA PRO A 70 -10.25 2.48 -0.32
C PRO A 70 -9.80 2.00 -1.69
N LEU A 71 -9.17 2.89 -2.45
CA LEU A 71 -8.37 2.50 -3.60
C LEU A 71 -7.08 1.85 -3.09
N VAL A 72 -6.63 0.80 -3.77
CA VAL A 72 -5.40 0.10 -3.40
C VAL A 72 -4.42 0.17 -4.56
N LEU A 73 -3.19 0.58 -4.27
CA LEU A 73 -2.13 0.67 -5.25
C LEU A 73 -0.89 -0.07 -4.72
N GLU A 74 -0.36 -0.97 -5.54
CA GLU A 74 0.87 -1.69 -5.21
C GLU A 74 2.07 -0.86 -5.62
N ILE A 75 3.05 -0.75 -4.72
CA ILE A 75 4.27 0.02 -4.94
C ILE A 75 5.50 -0.88 -4.76
N PRO A 76 6.66 -0.54 -5.34
CA PRO A 76 7.88 -1.29 -5.07
C PRO A 76 8.31 -1.10 -3.62
N ASP A 77 8.96 -2.13 -3.08
CA ASP A 77 9.56 -2.05 -1.74
C ASP A 77 11.00 -1.52 -1.82
N SER A 78 11.71 -1.52 -0.69
CA SER A 78 13.09 -1.05 -0.61
C SER A 78 14.06 -1.90 -1.46
N GLY A 79 13.66 -3.09 -1.87
CA GLY A 79 14.43 -3.94 -2.78
C GLY A 79 14.30 -3.56 -4.25
N GLY A 80 13.46 -2.58 -4.56
CA GLY A 80 13.23 -2.11 -5.90
C GLY A 80 12.08 -2.80 -6.62
N PRO A 81 11.78 -2.39 -7.87
CA PRO A 81 10.67 -2.95 -8.63
C PRO A 81 10.93 -4.41 -9.01
N ARG A 82 9.86 -5.20 -9.05
CA ARG A 82 9.94 -6.59 -9.42
C ARG A 82 10.08 -6.76 -10.93
N PRO A 83 10.78 -7.80 -11.41
CA PRO A 83 10.95 -8.05 -12.84
C PRO A 83 9.59 -8.15 -13.55
N GLY A 84 9.53 -7.56 -14.73
CA GLY A 84 8.33 -7.62 -15.57
C GLY A 84 7.23 -6.64 -15.22
N LYS A 85 7.38 -5.87 -14.17
CA LYS A 85 6.40 -4.85 -13.79
C LYS A 85 6.92 -3.44 -14.13
N PRO A 86 6.04 -2.52 -14.54
CA PRO A 86 6.47 -1.15 -14.80
C PRO A 86 6.95 -0.49 -13.51
N LYS A 87 7.77 0.52 -13.62
CA LYS A 87 8.25 1.27 -12.46
C LYS A 87 7.09 1.99 -11.80
N THR A 88 6.60 1.39 -10.73
CA THR A 88 5.45 1.92 -9.98
C THR A 88 5.74 3.30 -9.41
N THR A 89 7.01 3.58 -9.07
CA THR A 89 7.42 4.89 -8.57
C THR A 89 7.10 6.01 -9.55
N GLU A 90 7.35 5.80 -10.84
CA GLU A 90 7.04 6.80 -11.88
C GLU A 90 5.54 7.03 -11.99
N ARG A 91 4.75 5.96 -11.92
CA ARG A 91 3.30 6.04 -11.96
C ARG A 91 2.76 6.75 -10.73
N LEU A 92 3.32 6.45 -9.57
CA LEU A 92 2.92 7.09 -8.32
C LEU A 92 3.21 8.59 -8.35
N LEU A 93 4.39 8.97 -8.82
CA LEU A 93 4.75 10.37 -8.96
C LEU A 93 3.81 11.12 -9.91
N ALA A 94 3.41 10.48 -11.00
CA ALA A 94 2.45 11.07 -11.94
C ALA A 94 1.10 11.30 -11.28
N ILE A 95 0.64 10.38 -10.45
CA ILE A 95 -0.61 10.52 -9.70
C ILE A 95 -0.52 11.65 -8.68
N LEU A 96 0.57 11.72 -7.94
CA LEU A 96 0.76 12.71 -6.89
C LEU A 96 0.97 14.14 -7.40
N ARG A 97 1.36 14.28 -8.67
CA ARG A 97 1.57 15.60 -9.29
C ARG A 97 0.32 16.21 -9.89
N ARG A 98 -0.77 15.51 -9.87
CA ARG A 98 -2.04 16.02 -10.40
C ARG A 98 -2.60 17.14 -9.53
#